data_803b15f69e8ad82705d6308438a95e45
#
_entry.id   803b15f69e8ad82705d6308438a95e45
#
_cell.length_a   1.000
_cell.length_b   1.000
_cell.length_c   1.000
_cell.angle_alpha   90.00
_cell.angle_beta   90.00
_cell.angle_gamma   90.00
#
_symmetry.space_group_name_H-M   'P 1'
#
loop_
_entity.id
_entity.type
_entity.pdbx_description
1 polymer ?
#
loop_
_entity_poly.entity_id
_entity_poly.type
_entity_poly.pdbx_seq_one_letter_code
_entity_poly.pdbx_strand_id
1 'polypeptide(L)'
;MNVSDEVFIATWTELQSPQAVADQLGLDVRGVYRRRNFLQSKGFVLPTKTKTGQKTVYDKESLEEAVAKRLGKVRHSVRRGIAMEKGRVLVFSDAHFYPDDETTAFRAFIECIKEFKPEVIVCNGDAFDGASISRHPRIGWDSKPTVKQELDAVTYHLGEMEKASTFKSNLIWTLGNHDARFETFLAANAPQYEGVQGFTLKDFFPHWQPCWSFWVNDDTVIKHLSIGV
;
A
#
# COMPACT_ATOMS: atom_id res chain seq x y z
N MET A 1 -35.03 3.29 21.95
CA MET A 1 -36.17 3.36 21.03
C MET A 1 -35.89 2.53 19.81
N ASN A 2 -36.85 1.66 19.41
CA ASN A 2 -36.70 0.87 18.20
C ASN A 2 -37.24 1.69 17.03
N VAL A 3 -36.36 2.28 16.24
CA VAL A 3 -36.74 3.03 15.01
C VAL A 3 -37.09 2.00 13.94
N SER A 4 -38.27 2.10 13.30
CA SER A 4 -38.65 1.20 12.20
C SER A 4 -37.80 1.44 10.94
N ASP A 5 -37.74 0.46 10.02
CA ASP A 5 -36.99 0.60 8.77
C ASP A 5 -37.57 1.68 7.87
N GLU A 6 -38.89 1.84 7.88
CA GLU A 6 -39.59 2.88 7.13
C GLU A 6 -39.20 4.29 7.59
N VAL A 7 -39.19 4.52 8.92
CA VAL A 7 -38.77 5.81 9.50
C VAL A 7 -37.30 6.07 9.20
N PHE A 8 -36.44 5.06 9.30
CA PHE A 8 -35.04 5.20 8.95
C PHE A 8 -34.84 5.57 7.47
N ILE A 9 -35.50 4.88 6.56
CA ILE A 9 -35.42 5.13 5.10
C ILE A 9 -35.93 6.54 4.77
N ALA A 10 -37.05 6.94 5.32
CA ALA A 10 -37.62 8.29 5.12
C ALA A 10 -36.62 9.37 5.58
N THR A 11 -36.12 9.26 6.83
CA THR A 11 -35.15 10.20 7.40
C THR A 11 -33.86 10.23 6.61
N TRP A 12 -33.39 9.04 6.14
CA TRP A 12 -32.20 8.96 5.31
C TRP A 12 -32.39 9.65 3.95
N THR A 13 -33.54 9.45 3.32
CA THR A 13 -33.85 10.04 2.00
C THR A 13 -33.88 11.57 2.06
N GLU A 14 -34.36 12.12 3.17
CA GLU A 14 -34.38 13.55 3.41
C GLU A 14 -33.00 14.14 3.72
N LEU A 15 -32.29 13.56 4.68
CA LEU A 15 -31.03 14.12 5.21
C LEU A 15 -29.79 13.71 4.45
N GLN A 16 -29.76 12.49 3.94
CA GLN A 16 -28.64 11.90 3.18
C GLN A 16 -27.26 12.04 3.86
N SER A 17 -27.23 12.18 5.17
CA SER A 17 -26.06 12.39 6.01
C SER A 17 -26.12 11.47 7.22
N PRO A 18 -25.13 10.58 7.43
CA PRO A 18 -25.13 9.67 8.59
C PRO A 18 -25.18 10.39 9.93
N GLN A 19 -24.47 11.50 10.07
CA GLN A 19 -24.48 12.29 11.30
C GLN A 19 -25.85 12.92 11.56
N ALA A 20 -26.43 13.58 10.55
CA ALA A 20 -27.74 14.22 10.70
C ALA A 20 -28.85 13.21 11.00
N VAL A 21 -28.79 12.01 10.39
CA VAL A 21 -29.74 10.90 10.69
C VAL A 21 -29.55 10.40 12.11
N ALA A 22 -28.31 10.27 12.57
CA ALA A 22 -28.01 9.86 13.94
C ALA A 22 -28.57 10.86 14.96
N ASP A 23 -28.33 12.13 14.74
CA ASP A 23 -28.79 13.22 15.62
C ASP A 23 -30.33 13.30 15.66
N GLN A 24 -30.99 13.18 14.50
CA GLN A 24 -32.45 13.26 14.41
C GLN A 24 -33.17 12.04 15.02
N LEU A 25 -32.61 10.85 14.86
CA LEU A 25 -33.21 9.61 15.33
C LEU A 25 -32.71 9.17 16.72
N GLY A 26 -31.78 9.92 17.33
CA GLY A 26 -31.17 9.58 18.62
C GLY A 26 -30.37 8.27 18.57
N LEU A 27 -29.70 8.00 17.44
CA LEU A 27 -28.93 6.78 17.20
C LEU A 27 -27.42 7.05 17.23
N ASP A 28 -26.65 6.00 17.52
CA ASP A 28 -25.21 6.04 17.31
C ASP A 28 -24.88 6.01 15.81
N VAL A 29 -23.93 6.85 15.39
CA VAL A 29 -23.52 7.00 13.98
C VAL A 29 -23.04 5.66 13.37
N ARG A 30 -22.32 4.83 14.15
CA ARG A 30 -21.92 3.49 13.70
C ARG A 30 -23.12 2.56 13.48
N GLY A 31 -24.15 2.72 14.31
CA GLY A 31 -25.43 2.03 14.17
C GLY A 31 -26.14 2.44 12.88
N VAL A 32 -26.14 3.74 12.55
CA VAL A 32 -26.69 4.28 11.31
C VAL A 32 -25.97 3.70 10.09
N TYR A 33 -24.63 3.64 10.09
CA TYR A 33 -23.88 3.02 8.99
C TYR A 33 -24.20 1.53 8.82
N ARG A 34 -24.22 0.75 9.91
CA ARG A 34 -24.54 -0.67 9.87
C ARG A 34 -25.95 -0.90 9.31
N ARG A 35 -26.92 -0.14 9.77
CA ARG A 35 -28.31 -0.26 9.32
C ARG A 35 -28.49 0.13 7.86
N ARG A 36 -27.84 1.21 7.42
CA ARG A 36 -27.81 1.60 6.01
C ARG A 36 -27.27 0.47 5.12
N ASN A 37 -26.10 -0.09 5.46
CA ASN A 37 -25.49 -1.16 4.69
C ASN A 37 -26.38 -2.40 4.64
N PHE A 38 -27.04 -2.72 5.75
CA PHE A 38 -28.00 -3.83 5.83
C PHE A 38 -29.20 -3.59 4.91
N LEU A 39 -29.79 -2.39 4.91
CA LEU A 39 -30.91 -2.07 4.03
C LEU A 39 -30.49 -2.04 2.56
N GLN A 40 -29.30 -1.56 2.24
CA GLN A 40 -28.76 -1.60 0.89
C GLN A 40 -28.51 -3.04 0.42
N SER A 41 -28.08 -3.93 1.28
CA SER A 41 -27.95 -5.37 0.93
C SER A 41 -29.31 -6.04 0.67
N LYS A 42 -30.40 -5.47 1.19
CA LYS A 42 -31.78 -5.89 0.90
C LYS A 42 -32.39 -5.23 -0.35
N GLY A 43 -31.61 -4.43 -1.08
CA GLY A 43 -32.04 -3.80 -2.32
C GLY A 43 -32.64 -2.39 -2.18
N PHE A 44 -32.66 -1.79 -0.99
CA PHE A 44 -33.11 -0.42 -0.82
C PHE A 44 -32.04 0.57 -1.33
N VAL A 45 -32.48 1.55 -2.14
CA VAL A 45 -31.61 2.61 -2.63
C VAL A 45 -31.59 3.74 -1.59
N LEU A 46 -30.46 3.86 -0.87
CA LEU A 46 -30.25 4.91 0.13
C LEU A 46 -29.16 5.87 -0.37
N PRO A 47 -29.53 6.91 -1.13
CA PRO A 47 -28.57 7.85 -1.69
C PRO A 47 -27.85 8.60 -0.57
N THR A 48 -26.59 8.93 -0.80
CA THR A 48 -25.83 9.82 0.08
C THR A 48 -25.71 11.15 -0.63
N LYS A 49 -25.88 12.27 0.08
CA LYS A 49 -25.42 13.55 -0.45
C LYS A 49 -23.93 13.41 -0.68
N THR A 50 -23.53 13.17 -1.91
CA THR A 50 -22.24 13.61 -2.36
C THR A 50 -22.15 15.08 -2.03
N LYS A 51 -21.17 15.50 -1.23
CA LYS A 51 -20.86 16.91 -1.04
C LYS A 51 -20.91 17.54 -2.42
N THR A 52 -21.87 18.44 -2.57
CA THR A 52 -22.31 19.08 -3.78
C THR A 52 -21.21 19.27 -4.82
N GLY A 53 -21.35 18.63 -5.99
CA GLY A 53 -21.10 19.26 -7.27
C GLY A 53 -19.67 19.61 -7.68
N GLN A 54 -18.67 19.31 -6.90
CA GLN A 54 -17.33 19.16 -7.40
C GLN A 54 -17.04 17.65 -7.45
N LYS A 55 -17.21 17.05 -8.64
CA LYS A 55 -16.23 16.06 -9.05
C LYS A 55 -14.89 16.79 -8.85
N THR A 56 -14.26 16.56 -7.71
CA THR A 56 -12.84 16.81 -7.59
C THR A 56 -12.25 15.84 -8.60
N VAL A 57 -12.12 16.29 -9.82
CA VAL A 57 -11.14 15.77 -10.74
C VAL A 57 -9.85 16.11 -10.02
N TYR A 58 -9.41 15.18 -9.17
CA TYR A 58 -8.06 15.25 -8.65
C TYR A 58 -7.21 15.16 -9.89
N ASP A 59 -6.70 16.32 -10.35
CA ASP A 59 -5.63 16.28 -11.31
C ASP A 59 -4.48 15.51 -10.65
N LYS A 60 -3.63 14.97 -11.48
CA LYS A 60 -2.50 14.14 -11.04
C LYS A 60 -1.67 14.86 -9.97
N GLU A 61 -1.55 16.17 -10.07
CA GLU A 61 -0.75 17.05 -9.22
C GLU A 61 -1.39 17.25 -7.84
N SER A 62 -2.71 17.47 -7.74
CA SER A 62 -3.41 17.61 -6.47
C SER A 62 -3.50 16.32 -5.67
N LEU A 63 -3.49 15.15 -6.34
CA LEU A 63 -3.44 13.85 -5.69
C LEU A 63 -2.04 13.58 -5.15
N GLU A 64 -0.99 13.92 -5.91
CA GLU A 64 0.40 13.82 -5.49
C GLU A 64 0.69 14.73 -4.28
N GLU A 65 0.18 15.97 -4.29
CA GLU A 65 0.30 16.90 -3.16
C GLU A 65 -0.46 16.40 -1.91
N ALA A 66 -1.69 15.88 -2.07
CA ALA A 66 -2.47 15.37 -0.96
C ALA A 66 -1.83 14.14 -0.31
N VAL A 67 -1.26 13.24 -1.13
CA VAL A 67 -0.51 12.07 -0.65
C VAL A 67 0.80 12.49 0.00
N ALA A 68 1.57 13.39 -0.60
CA ALA A 68 2.81 13.93 -0.03
C ALA A 68 2.56 14.62 1.32
N LYS A 69 1.45 15.37 1.44
CA LYS A 69 1.04 16.03 2.69
C LYS A 69 0.63 15.03 3.77
N ARG A 70 0.02 13.90 3.39
CA ARG A 70 -0.50 12.87 4.31
C ARG A 70 0.58 11.91 4.79
N LEU A 71 1.55 11.60 3.94
CA LEU A 71 2.66 10.69 4.21
C LEU A 71 3.92 11.41 4.71
N GLY A 72 3.87 12.73 4.85
CA GLY A 72 5.03 13.56 5.09
C GLY A 72 5.86 13.74 3.81
N LYS A 73 7.08 14.20 3.92
CA LYS A 73 7.99 14.38 2.77
C LYS A 73 8.56 13.04 2.27
N VAL A 74 7.69 12.07 1.98
CA VAL A 74 8.12 10.80 1.40
C VAL A 74 8.67 11.06 0.01
N ARG A 75 9.94 10.73 -0.19
CA ARG A 75 10.69 11.01 -1.43
C ARG A 75 10.43 10.01 -2.55
N HIS A 76 9.48 9.12 -2.37
CA HIS A 76 9.14 8.11 -3.36
C HIS A 76 8.02 8.60 -4.28
N SER A 77 8.11 8.21 -5.56
CA SER A 77 7.07 8.54 -6.53
C SER A 77 5.71 7.97 -6.10
N VAL A 78 4.68 8.79 -6.12
CA VAL A 78 3.31 8.34 -5.80
C VAL A 78 2.81 7.38 -6.87
N ARG A 79 3.04 7.73 -8.14
CA ARG A 79 2.63 6.95 -9.29
C ARG A 79 3.81 6.78 -10.25
N ARG A 80 4.06 5.55 -10.65
CA ARG A 80 4.96 5.23 -11.75
C ARG A 80 4.19 4.41 -12.78
N GLY A 81 4.41 4.64 -14.05
CA GLY A 81 3.71 3.93 -15.11
C GLY A 81 4.59 3.69 -16.33
N ILE A 82 4.21 2.65 -17.06
CA ILE A 82 4.70 2.35 -18.39
C ILE A 82 3.47 2.11 -19.27
N ALA A 83 3.58 2.45 -20.55
CA ALA A 83 2.53 2.15 -21.51
C ALA A 83 2.83 0.78 -22.16
N MET A 84 2.54 -0.31 -21.42
CA MET A 84 2.79 -1.66 -21.93
C MET A 84 1.52 -2.18 -22.60
N GLU A 85 1.58 -2.38 -23.91
CA GLU A 85 0.49 -3.01 -24.65
C GLU A 85 0.60 -4.54 -24.67
N LYS A 86 1.83 -5.07 -24.73
CA LYS A 86 2.13 -6.50 -24.71
C LYS A 86 3.42 -6.75 -23.94
N GLY A 87 3.46 -7.86 -23.21
CA GLY A 87 4.64 -8.26 -22.43
C GLY A 87 4.30 -9.09 -21.21
N ARG A 88 5.32 -9.45 -20.47
CA ARG A 88 5.21 -10.27 -19.26
C ARG A 88 5.61 -9.44 -18.05
N VAL A 89 4.74 -9.43 -17.06
CA VAL A 89 4.98 -8.81 -15.77
C VAL A 89 4.98 -9.91 -14.73
N LEU A 90 6.10 -10.10 -14.02
CA LEU A 90 6.16 -10.97 -12.86
C LEU A 90 5.97 -10.13 -11.60
N VAL A 91 5.09 -10.58 -10.72
CA VAL A 91 4.77 -9.89 -9.46
C VAL A 91 4.97 -10.84 -8.31
N PHE A 92 5.65 -10.40 -7.27
CA PHE A 92 5.70 -11.05 -5.96
C PHE A 92 5.34 -10.02 -4.88
N SER A 93 4.89 -10.49 -3.73
CA SER A 93 4.41 -9.66 -2.63
C SER A 93 4.71 -10.33 -1.30
N ASP A 94 4.80 -9.54 -0.23
CA ASP A 94 4.85 -10.02 1.15
C ASP A 94 5.97 -11.05 1.39
N ALA A 95 7.12 -10.80 0.79
CA ALA A 95 8.25 -11.74 0.85
C ALA A 95 8.92 -11.76 2.24
N HIS A 96 8.92 -10.62 2.95
CA HIS A 96 9.52 -10.49 4.29
C HIS A 96 10.86 -11.22 4.39
N PHE A 97 11.80 -10.87 3.50
CA PHE A 97 13.07 -11.56 3.39
C PHE A 97 13.82 -11.61 4.72
N TYR A 98 13.97 -12.81 5.24
CA TYR A 98 14.62 -13.04 6.52
C TYR A 98 16.10 -13.39 6.32
N PRO A 99 17.00 -12.97 7.23
CA PRO A 99 18.40 -13.37 7.19
C PRO A 99 18.55 -14.90 7.18
N ASP A 100 19.46 -15.38 6.32
CA ASP A 100 19.84 -16.80 6.20
C ASP A 100 18.71 -17.76 5.80
N ASP A 101 17.59 -17.24 5.29
CA ASP A 101 16.45 -18.04 4.82
C ASP A 101 16.24 -17.89 3.30
N GLU A 102 16.38 -18.99 2.60
CA GLU A 102 16.12 -19.10 1.16
C GLU A 102 14.96 -20.05 0.89
N THR A 103 13.77 -19.49 0.79
CA THR A 103 12.53 -20.26 0.65
C THR A 103 12.44 -20.99 -0.70
N THR A 104 11.67 -22.08 -0.73
CA THR A 104 11.35 -22.77 -1.99
C THR A 104 10.60 -21.86 -2.96
N ALA A 105 9.73 -20.98 -2.45
CA ALA A 105 9.02 -20.01 -3.26
C ALA A 105 9.96 -19.02 -3.95
N PHE A 106 11.01 -18.56 -3.25
CA PHE A 106 12.02 -17.68 -3.82
C PHE A 106 12.79 -18.38 -4.96
N ARG A 107 13.26 -19.62 -4.73
CA ARG A 107 13.95 -20.39 -5.78
C ARG A 107 13.08 -20.62 -7.01
N ALA A 108 11.81 -20.96 -6.81
CA ALA A 108 10.85 -21.10 -7.90
C ALA A 108 10.65 -19.79 -8.67
N PHE A 109 10.60 -18.65 -7.96
CA PHE A 109 10.48 -17.34 -8.59
C PHE A 109 11.70 -16.99 -9.45
N ILE A 110 12.92 -17.32 -8.99
CA ILE A 110 14.14 -17.17 -9.79
C ILE A 110 14.06 -17.96 -11.10
N GLU A 111 13.59 -19.22 -11.04
CA GLU A 111 13.40 -20.03 -12.27
C GLU A 111 12.32 -19.43 -13.19
N CYS A 112 11.22 -18.89 -12.63
CA CYS A 112 10.25 -18.16 -13.42
C CYS A 112 10.83 -16.93 -14.14
N ILE A 113 11.71 -16.17 -13.49
CA ILE A 113 12.41 -15.05 -14.12
C ILE A 113 13.24 -15.52 -15.32
N LYS A 114 14.01 -16.61 -15.15
CA LYS A 114 14.85 -17.15 -16.21
C LYS A 114 14.04 -17.69 -17.40
N GLU A 115 12.94 -18.38 -17.11
CA GLU A 115 12.10 -19.00 -18.12
C GLU A 115 11.23 -17.98 -18.86
N PHE A 116 10.50 -17.16 -18.13
CA PHE A 116 9.54 -16.24 -18.72
C PHE A 116 10.17 -14.97 -19.26
N LYS A 117 11.35 -14.59 -18.79
CA LYS A 117 12.08 -13.40 -19.25
C LYS A 117 11.18 -12.16 -19.25
N PRO A 118 10.68 -11.75 -18.10
CA PRO A 118 9.69 -10.68 -18.00
C PRO A 118 10.29 -9.32 -18.36
N GLU A 119 9.51 -8.48 -18.99
CA GLU A 119 9.86 -7.09 -19.26
C GLU A 119 9.80 -6.22 -17.99
N VAL A 120 9.02 -6.66 -17.00
CA VAL A 120 8.89 -5.99 -15.70
C VAL A 120 8.86 -7.02 -14.58
N ILE A 121 9.60 -6.75 -13.52
CA ILE A 121 9.52 -7.48 -12.25
C ILE A 121 9.04 -6.50 -11.19
N VAL A 122 7.96 -6.84 -10.49
CA VAL A 122 7.38 -5.99 -9.45
C VAL A 122 7.47 -6.67 -8.10
N CYS A 123 8.18 -6.04 -7.17
CA CYS A 123 8.04 -6.29 -5.75
C CYS A 123 6.81 -5.51 -5.26
N ASN A 124 5.71 -6.20 -4.99
CA ASN A 124 4.46 -5.54 -4.57
C ASN A 124 4.36 -5.45 -3.04
N GLY A 125 5.33 -4.79 -2.44
CA GLY A 125 5.38 -4.46 -1.03
C GLY A 125 5.86 -5.56 -0.11
N ASP A 126 6.25 -5.11 1.06
CA ASP A 126 6.64 -5.92 2.21
C ASP A 126 7.78 -6.91 1.89
N ALA A 127 8.80 -6.44 1.17
CA ALA A 127 10.07 -7.16 1.02
C ALA A 127 10.92 -7.04 2.30
N PHE A 128 10.93 -5.87 2.92
CA PHE A 128 11.55 -5.58 4.19
C PHE A 128 10.51 -5.69 5.32
N ASP A 129 10.81 -6.37 6.42
CA ASP A 129 9.86 -6.49 7.53
C ASP A 129 9.98 -5.35 8.54
N GLY A 130 11.19 -4.89 8.88
CA GLY A 130 11.41 -3.91 9.92
C GLY A 130 11.02 -4.41 11.30
N ALA A 131 11.26 -5.67 11.58
CA ALA A 131 10.83 -6.34 12.81
C ALA A 131 11.33 -5.67 14.08
N SER A 132 12.59 -5.21 14.09
CA SER A 132 13.23 -4.56 15.26
C SER A 132 12.74 -3.14 15.51
N ILE A 133 12.23 -2.47 14.48
CA ILE A 133 11.69 -1.10 14.54
C ILE A 133 10.15 -1.06 14.51
N SER A 134 9.51 -2.22 14.59
CA SER A 134 8.06 -2.35 14.65
C SER A 134 7.52 -1.81 15.98
N ARG A 135 6.41 -1.07 15.93
CA ARG A 135 5.65 -0.63 17.12
C ARG A 135 4.89 -1.79 17.81
N HIS A 136 4.78 -2.93 17.14
CA HIS A 136 4.11 -4.08 17.71
C HIS A 136 5.02 -4.83 18.69
N PRO A 137 4.49 -5.31 19.83
CA PRO A 137 5.26 -6.07 20.80
C PRO A 137 5.83 -7.34 20.17
N ARG A 138 6.91 -7.86 20.78
CA ARG A 138 7.45 -9.17 20.40
C ARG A 138 6.44 -10.28 20.70
N ILE A 139 6.40 -11.28 19.83
CA ILE A 139 5.63 -12.50 20.05
C ILE A 139 6.58 -13.51 20.70
N GLY A 140 6.34 -13.81 21.99
CA GLY A 140 7.19 -14.74 22.72
C GLY A 140 8.62 -14.25 22.94
N TRP A 141 9.56 -15.21 22.90
CA TRP A 141 11.00 -14.99 23.14
C TRP A 141 11.84 -14.89 21.86
N ASP A 142 11.20 -14.75 20.70
CA ASP A 142 11.90 -14.71 19.42
C ASP A 142 12.86 -13.51 19.36
N SER A 143 14.09 -13.79 18.94
CA SER A 143 15.04 -12.75 18.61
C SER A 143 14.65 -12.12 17.27
N LYS A 144 14.53 -10.79 17.23
CA LYS A 144 14.31 -10.07 15.98
C LYS A 144 15.66 -9.77 15.33
N PRO A 145 15.78 -9.88 14.00
CA PRO A 145 16.96 -9.45 13.29
C PRO A 145 17.15 -7.95 13.46
N THR A 146 18.37 -7.49 13.35
CA THR A 146 18.67 -6.05 13.28
C THR A 146 18.22 -5.51 11.92
N VAL A 147 17.95 -4.19 11.85
CA VAL A 147 17.65 -3.51 10.57
C VAL A 147 18.71 -3.81 9.51
N LYS A 148 19.99 -3.83 9.91
CA LYS A 148 21.08 -4.14 8.99
C LYS A 148 20.96 -5.57 8.41
N GLN A 149 20.70 -6.56 9.24
CA GLN A 149 20.54 -7.94 8.80
C GLN A 149 19.36 -8.10 7.82
N GLU A 150 18.25 -7.44 8.11
CA GLU A 150 17.09 -7.44 7.19
C GLU A 150 17.42 -6.74 5.86
N LEU A 151 18.07 -5.57 5.90
CA LEU A 151 18.49 -4.87 4.67
C LEU A 151 19.47 -5.69 3.85
N ASP A 152 20.43 -6.37 4.50
CA ASP A 152 21.37 -7.27 3.84
C ASP A 152 20.63 -8.45 3.17
N ALA A 153 19.63 -9.04 3.84
CA ALA A 153 18.81 -10.12 3.28
C ALA A 153 18.01 -9.65 2.06
N VAL A 154 17.34 -8.49 2.16
CA VAL A 154 16.61 -7.90 1.02
C VAL A 154 17.57 -7.61 -0.14
N THR A 155 18.76 -7.05 0.15
CA THR A 155 19.79 -6.77 -0.87
C THR A 155 20.22 -8.04 -1.59
N TYR A 156 20.45 -9.12 -0.85
CA TYR A 156 20.81 -10.41 -1.42
C TYR A 156 19.71 -10.94 -2.35
N HIS A 157 18.48 -11.03 -1.87
CA HIS A 157 17.37 -11.62 -2.63
C HIS A 157 17.00 -10.78 -3.87
N LEU A 158 16.91 -9.46 -3.74
CA LEU A 158 16.68 -8.58 -4.88
C LEU A 158 17.83 -8.63 -5.88
N GLY A 159 19.08 -8.72 -5.41
CA GLY A 159 20.27 -8.88 -6.25
C GLY A 159 20.28 -10.19 -7.03
N GLU A 160 19.81 -11.30 -6.44
CA GLU A 160 19.68 -12.57 -7.16
C GLU A 160 18.60 -12.51 -8.25
N MET A 161 17.50 -11.78 -8.01
CA MET A 161 16.49 -11.53 -9.05
C MET A 161 17.06 -10.70 -10.22
N GLU A 162 17.86 -9.67 -9.90
CA GLU A 162 18.55 -8.86 -10.91
C GLU A 162 19.48 -9.71 -11.78
N LYS A 163 20.29 -10.59 -11.15
CA LYS A 163 21.19 -11.50 -11.84
C LYS A 163 20.45 -12.51 -12.71
N ALA A 164 19.31 -13.01 -12.23
CA ALA A 164 18.46 -13.94 -12.99
C ALA A 164 17.80 -13.27 -14.19
N SER A 165 17.56 -11.97 -14.12
CA SER A 165 17.01 -11.17 -15.21
C SER A 165 18.07 -10.87 -16.25
N THR A 166 18.29 -11.79 -17.20
CA THR A 166 19.21 -11.61 -18.35
C THR A 166 18.73 -10.55 -19.35
N PHE A 167 17.48 -10.17 -19.28
CA PHE A 167 16.88 -9.03 -19.99
C PHE A 167 16.91 -7.82 -19.07
N LYS A 168 17.05 -6.63 -19.62
CA LYS A 168 16.94 -5.39 -18.86
C LYS A 168 15.48 -5.17 -18.44
N SER A 169 15.00 -6.03 -17.54
CA SER A 169 13.67 -5.85 -16.93
C SER A 169 13.60 -4.53 -16.18
N ASN A 170 12.45 -3.86 -16.24
CA ASN A 170 12.17 -2.77 -15.34
C ASN A 170 11.89 -3.35 -13.95
N LEU A 171 12.68 -2.94 -12.97
CA LEU A 171 12.56 -3.38 -11.58
C LEU A 171 11.78 -2.34 -10.79
N ILE A 172 10.58 -2.70 -10.37
CA ILE A 172 9.64 -1.82 -9.69
C ILE A 172 9.41 -2.33 -8.27
N TRP A 173 9.34 -1.42 -7.31
CA TRP A 173 8.97 -1.72 -5.94
C TRP A 173 7.79 -0.84 -5.52
N THR A 174 6.58 -1.42 -5.44
CA THR A 174 5.46 -0.74 -4.82
C THR A 174 5.53 -0.95 -3.31
N LEU A 175 5.78 0.14 -2.57
CA LEU A 175 6.07 0.06 -1.15
C LEU A 175 4.87 -0.44 -0.34
N GLY A 176 5.13 -1.36 0.58
CA GLY A 176 4.19 -1.82 1.58
C GLY A 176 4.31 -1.06 2.91
N ASN A 177 3.47 -1.40 3.86
CA ASN A 177 3.51 -0.76 5.18
C ASN A 177 4.75 -1.18 6.00
N HIS A 178 5.30 -2.37 5.76
CA HIS A 178 6.53 -2.81 6.40
C HIS A 178 7.75 -2.10 5.81
N ASP A 179 7.81 -1.96 4.49
CA ASP A 179 8.88 -1.18 3.83
C ASP A 179 8.91 0.26 4.35
N ALA A 180 7.73 0.87 4.51
CA ALA A 180 7.62 2.23 5.03
C ALA A 180 8.08 2.40 6.48
N ARG A 181 8.23 1.32 7.26
CA ARG A 181 8.68 1.40 8.68
C ARG A 181 10.05 2.02 8.81
N PHE A 182 10.96 1.70 7.88
CA PHE A 182 12.35 2.18 7.96
C PHE A 182 12.41 3.71 7.98
N GLU A 183 11.84 4.34 6.96
CA GLU A 183 11.86 5.81 6.87
C GLU A 183 10.94 6.47 7.89
N THR A 184 9.80 5.85 8.22
CA THR A 184 8.88 6.35 9.25
C THR A 184 9.53 6.35 10.63
N PHE A 185 10.28 5.28 10.97
CA PHE A 185 11.00 5.20 12.23
C PHE A 185 12.09 6.27 12.31
N LEU A 186 12.85 6.46 11.25
CA LEU A 186 13.90 7.48 11.18
C LEU A 186 13.32 8.89 11.27
N ALA A 187 12.23 9.18 10.55
CA ALA A 187 11.57 10.48 10.61
C ALA A 187 11.05 10.82 12.02
N ALA A 188 10.59 9.81 12.76
CA ALA A 188 10.09 10.00 14.12
C ALA A 188 11.19 10.13 15.18
N ASN A 189 12.29 9.37 15.04
CA ASN A 189 13.29 9.23 16.09
C ASN A 189 14.62 9.93 15.77
N ALA A 190 14.89 10.21 14.51
CA ALA A 190 16.15 10.81 14.06
C ALA A 190 15.95 11.77 12.87
N PRO A 191 15.03 12.78 12.98
CA PRO A 191 14.69 13.68 11.88
C PRO A 191 15.88 14.50 11.36
N GLN A 192 16.92 14.67 12.17
CA GLN A 192 18.15 15.38 11.80
C GLN A 192 18.92 14.69 10.66
N TYR A 193 18.64 13.41 10.37
CA TYR A 193 19.24 12.67 9.27
C TYR A 193 18.43 12.71 7.97
N GLU A 194 17.38 13.54 7.91
CA GLU A 194 16.61 13.69 6.67
C GLU A 194 17.53 14.13 5.52
N GLY A 195 17.56 13.32 4.45
CA GLY A 195 18.35 13.59 3.26
C GLY A 195 19.80 13.14 3.31
N VAL A 196 20.26 12.56 4.40
CA VAL A 196 21.57 11.92 4.47
C VAL A 196 21.53 10.59 3.74
N GLN A 197 22.54 10.32 2.92
CA GLN A 197 22.67 9.05 2.19
C GLN A 197 22.75 7.87 3.17
N GLY A 198 22.09 6.77 2.84
CA GLY A 198 21.99 5.57 3.67
C GLY A 198 20.78 5.58 4.62
N PHE A 199 19.93 6.62 4.57
CA PHE A 199 18.74 6.74 5.42
C PHE A 199 17.41 6.63 4.64
N THR A 200 17.48 6.20 3.36
CA THR A 200 16.30 5.86 2.56
C THR A 200 16.46 4.47 1.96
N LEU A 201 15.35 3.76 1.73
CA LEU A 201 15.39 2.46 1.07
C LEU A 201 16.00 2.53 -0.33
N LYS A 202 15.79 3.63 -1.03
CA LYS A 202 16.36 3.87 -2.36
C LYS A 202 17.89 3.84 -2.36
N ASP A 203 18.53 4.22 -1.26
CA ASP A 203 20.00 4.23 -1.16
C ASP A 203 20.58 2.82 -1.14
N PHE A 204 19.82 1.84 -0.62
CA PHE A 204 20.22 0.43 -0.55
C PHE A 204 19.90 -0.33 -1.84
N PHE A 205 18.85 0.10 -2.56
CA PHE A 205 18.32 -0.62 -3.74
C PHE A 205 18.28 0.29 -4.96
N PRO A 206 19.42 0.72 -5.50
CA PRO A 206 19.48 1.76 -6.54
C PRO A 206 18.87 1.33 -7.87
N HIS A 207 18.82 0.03 -8.17
CA HIS A 207 18.25 -0.50 -9.40
C HIS A 207 16.73 -0.68 -9.32
N TRP A 208 16.18 -0.84 -8.11
CA TRP A 208 14.76 -0.92 -7.87
C TRP A 208 14.16 0.48 -7.76
N GLN A 209 12.99 0.64 -8.35
CA GLN A 209 12.35 1.94 -8.47
C GLN A 209 11.16 2.01 -7.52
N PRO A 210 11.33 2.55 -6.29
CA PRO A 210 10.27 2.60 -5.31
C PRO A 210 9.18 3.59 -5.73
N CYS A 211 7.92 3.19 -5.50
CA CYS A 211 6.74 4.00 -5.74
C CYS A 211 5.59 3.51 -4.84
N TRP A 212 4.50 4.26 -4.76
CA TRP A 212 3.31 3.84 -4.03
C TRP A 212 2.31 3.07 -4.90
N SER A 213 2.35 3.28 -6.20
CA SER A 213 1.56 2.52 -7.17
C SER A 213 2.29 2.41 -8.50
N PHE A 214 2.16 1.28 -9.15
CA PHE A 214 2.72 1.04 -10.48
C PHE A 214 1.59 0.76 -11.48
N TRP A 215 1.59 1.48 -12.58
CA TRP A 215 0.60 1.37 -13.64
C TRP A 215 1.24 0.71 -14.85
N VAL A 216 0.80 -0.50 -15.16
CA VAL A 216 1.29 -1.25 -16.33
C VAL A 216 0.77 -0.58 -17.63
N ASN A 217 -0.50 -0.16 -17.59
CA ASN A 217 -1.20 0.62 -18.61
C ASN A 217 -2.33 1.41 -17.94
N ASP A 218 -3.24 1.99 -18.70
CA ASP A 218 -4.33 2.81 -18.17
C ASP A 218 -5.36 2.00 -17.33
N ASP A 219 -5.48 0.69 -17.58
CA ASP A 219 -6.47 -0.19 -16.96
C ASP A 219 -5.90 -1.07 -15.84
N THR A 220 -4.57 -1.25 -15.78
CA THR A 220 -3.92 -2.20 -14.88
C THR A 220 -2.98 -1.49 -13.90
N VAL A 221 -3.33 -1.53 -12.63
CA VAL A 221 -2.52 -0.97 -11.54
C VAL A 221 -2.10 -2.06 -10.55
N ILE A 222 -0.85 -1.97 -10.10
CA ILE A 222 -0.27 -2.79 -9.03
C ILE A 222 0.05 -1.87 -7.86
N LYS A 223 -0.49 -2.18 -6.70
CA LYS A 223 -0.18 -1.47 -5.44
C LYS A 223 -0.37 -2.39 -4.26
N HIS A 224 0.39 -2.17 -3.20
CA HIS A 224 0.20 -2.86 -1.94
C HIS A 224 -1.02 -2.30 -1.19
N LEU A 225 -1.92 -3.18 -0.71
CA LEU A 225 -3.21 -2.77 -0.16
C LEU A 225 -3.17 -2.29 1.30
N SER A 226 -2.11 -2.60 2.03
CA SER A 226 -2.01 -2.30 3.48
C SER A 226 -1.84 -0.82 3.78
N ILE A 227 -1.49 -0.02 2.78
CA ILE A 227 -1.44 1.43 2.91
C ILE A 227 -2.80 1.95 2.45
N GLY A 228 -3.67 2.20 3.43
CA GLY A 228 -4.95 2.87 3.19
C GLY A 228 -4.71 4.28 2.66
N VAL A 229 -4.83 4.45 1.37
CA VAL A 229 -4.86 5.75 0.68
C VAL A 229 -6.31 6.18 0.52
#